data_19d7c35a4f9a2a1bf65c94a905c7f6e6
#
_entry.id   19d7c35a4f9a2a1bf65c94a905c7f6e6
#
_cell.length_a   1.000
_cell.length_b   1.000
_cell.length_c   1.000
_cell.angle_alpha   90.00
_cell.angle_beta   90.00
_cell.angle_gamma   90.00
#
_symmetry.space_group_name_H-M   'P 1'
#
loop_
_entity.id
_entity.type
_entity.pdbx_description
1 polymer ?
#
loop_
_entity_poly.entity_id
_entity_poly.type
_entity_poly.pdbx_seq_one_letter_code
_entity_poly.pdbx_strand_id
1 'polypeptide(L)'
;MKKKKGFTLVELLAVIVILAVILVIAVPQIMSVIESARKGSIESTAKLIAEGAEREYTNRKILGKDTNIKCSDVSSMNSNDYGTCVITFDNTGKATVKVTGKGKFEGYTCNGDSINMECVKGEIPGSTETAAQYFSYSEVEGGVSITGYNIEGGTDVVIPSEIDGKKVVEIAYAAFTSSGVTPTNISNTKKVSVSYLNNNKKDVVAIPLIGVAIEGLGITSVVIPNTVTSIGVSAFENNQLTEVVIPSSVENIGEYAFGGNQLTSLTLSNGVKIIGDGAFENNQLTEVVIPRSMENIGRRAFYKDSSSNSDLIKIVNKTGKSFAWERIINDIISSSFITGTVKNSYGNVEVVSE
;
A
#
# COMPACT_ATOMS: atom_id res chain seq x y z
N MET A 1 -62.90 10.50 -7.55
CA MET A 1 -61.54 10.33 -7.03
C MET A 1 -61.13 8.87 -7.21
N LYS A 2 -60.15 8.56 -8.08
CA LYS A 2 -59.62 7.21 -8.22
C LYS A 2 -58.72 6.91 -7.02
N LYS A 3 -59.07 5.91 -6.19
CA LYS A 3 -58.22 5.42 -5.11
C LYS A 3 -56.90 4.86 -5.73
N LYS A 4 -55.79 5.47 -5.41
CA LYS A 4 -54.48 4.88 -5.71
C LYS A 4 -54.35 3.60 -4.89
N LYS A 5 -54.19 2.44 -5.54
CA LYS A 5 -53.84 1.17 -4.87
C LYS A 5 -52.39 1.30 -4.38
N GLY A 6 -52.18 1.22 -3.08
CA GLY A 6 -50.84 1.10 -2.51
C GLY A 6 -50.29 -0.31 -2.70
N PHE A 7 -48.97 -0.46 -2.78
CA PHE A 7 -48.29 -1.76 -2.81
C PHE A 7 -48.56 -2.52 -1.49
N THR A 8 -48.78 -3.82 -1.61
CA THR A 8 -48.84 -4.71 -0.45
C THR A 8 -47.43 -4.99 0.09
N LEU A 9 -47.34 -5.31 1.39
CA LEU A 9 -46.07 -5.69 2.02
C LEU A 9 -45.38 -6.85 1.28
N VAL A 10 -46.16 -7.79 0.77
CA VAL A 10 -45.66 -8.96 0.02
C VAL A 10 -45.07 -8.58 -1.35
N GLU A 11 -45.72 -7.66 -2.07
CA GLU A 11 -45.22 -7.13 -3.34
C GLU A 11 -43.90 -6.38 -3.14
N LEU A 12 -43.79 -5.58 -2.08
CA LEU A 12 -42.55 -4.88 -1.72
C LEU A 12 -41.44 -5.87 -1.35
N LEU A 13 -41.75 -6.89 -0.56
CA LEU A 13 -40.80 -7.94 -0.18
C LEU A 13 -40.30 -8.70 -1.39
N ALA A 14 -41.19 -9.09 -2.34
CA ALA A 14 -40.83 -9.78 -3.56
C ALA A 14 -39.89 -8.94 -4.43
N VAL A 15 -40.12 -7.63 -4.55
CA VAL A 15 -39.24 -6.72 -5.30
C VAL A 15 -37.87 -6.63 -4.65
N ILE A 16 -37.79 -6.52 -3.32
CA ILE A 16 -36.50 -6.45 -2.59
C ILE A 16 -35.70 -7.74 -2.79
N VAL A 17 -36.34 -8.91 -2.71
CA VAL A 17 -35.68 -10.20 -2.92
C VAL A 17 -35.16 -10.33 -4.35
N ILE A 18 -35.95 -9.94 -5.35
CA ILE A 18 -35.53 -9.97 -6.77
C ILE A 18 -34.37 -9.01 -6.99
N LEU A 19 -34.42 -7.79 -6.45
CA LEU A 19 -33.32 -6.83 -6.54
C LEU A 19 -32.05 -7.35 -5.86
N ALA A 20 -32.16 -7.99 -4.71
CA ALA A 20 -31.03 -8.58 -3.99
C ALA A 20 -30.36 -9.69 -4.85
N VAL A 21 -31.14 -10.57 -5.47
CA VAL A 21 -30.63 -11.64 -6.35
C VAL A 21 -29.95 -11.04 -7.58
N ILE A 22 -30.56 -10.03 -8.21
CA ILE A 22 -29.96 -9.34 -9.38
C ILE A 22 -28.63 -8.68 -8.97
N LEU A 23 -28.57 -8.00 -7.82
CA LEU A 23 -27.34 -7.35 -7.33
C LEU A 23 -26.22 -8.36 -7.08
N VAL A 24 -26.52 -9.51 -6.47
CA VAL A 24 -25.51 -10.56 -6.18
C VAL A 24 -24.90 -11.12 -7.48
N ILE A 25 -25.69 -11.23 -8.56
CA ILE A 25 -25.21 -11.80 -9.84
C ILE A 25 -24.60 -10.71 -10.73
N ALA A 26 -25.24 -9.55 -10.83
CA ALA A 26 -24.83 -8.51 -11.78
C ALA A 26 -23.62 -7.70 -11.32
N VAL A 27 -23.48 -7.45 -10.01
CA VAL A 27 -22.37 -6.62 -9.49
C VAL A 27 -21.00 -7.23 -9.81
N PRO A 28 -20.72 -8.52 -9.57
CA PRO A 28 -19.41 -9.09 -9.92
C PRO A 28 -19.07 -8.99 -11.41
N GLN A 29 -20.06 -9.19 -12.28
CA GLN A 29 -19.87 -9.11 -13.75
C GLN A 29 -19.57 -7.67 -14.19
N ILE A 30 -20.30 -6.70 -13.65
CA ILE A 30 -20.06 -5.28 -13.96
C ILE A 30 -18.68 -4.86 -13.46
N MET A 31 -18.26 -5.31 -12.27
CA MET A 31 -16.94 -5.01 -11.74
C MET A 31 -15.81 -5.54 -12.62
N SER A 32 -15.92 -6.77 -13.15
CA SER A 32 -14.93 -7.35 -14.06
C SER A 32 -14.80 -6.56 -15.37
N VAL A 33 -15.92 -6.09 -15.92
CA VAL A 33 -15.94 -5.25 -17.13
C VAL A 33 -15.28 -3.88 -16.86
N ILE A 34 -15.58 -3.27 -15.71
CA ILE A 34 -14.95 -2.01 -15.31
C ILE A 34 -13.44 -2.19 -15.12
N GLU A 35 -13.00 -3.28 -14.51
CA GLU A 35 -11.57 -3.55 -14.34
C GLU A 35 -10.86 -3.77 -15.67
N SER A 36 -11.46 -4.53 -16.59
CA SER A 36 -10.90 -4.73 -17.94
C SER A 36 -10.80 -3.40 -18.71
N ALA A 37 -11.81 -2.54 -18.61
CA ALA A 37 -11.80 -1.23 -19.25
C ALA A 37 -10.73 -0.31 -18.64
N ARG A 38 -10.54 -0.34 -17.31
CA ARG A 38 -9.48 0.42 -16.62
C ARG A 38 -8.10 -0.05 -17.05
N LYS A 39 -7.88 -1.38 -17.07
CA LYS A 39 -6.62 -1.98 -17.55
C LYS A 39 -6.30 -1.52 -18.96
N GLY A 40 -7.25 -1.66 -19.92
CA GLY A 40 -7.04 -1.24 -21.29
C GLY A 40 -6.78 0.26 -21.45
N SER A 41 -7.39 1.08 -20.61
CA SER A 41 -7.17 2.54 -20.63
C SER A 41 -5.77 2.94 -20.15
N ILE A 42 -5.29 2.37 -19.04
CA ILE A 42 -3.94 2.66 -18.54
C ILE A 42 -2.87 2.09 -19.47
N GLU A 43 -3.09 0.90 -20.03
CA GLU A 43 -2.19 0.28 -21.02
C GLU A 43 -2.04 1.14 -22.27
N SER A 44 -3.15 1.62 -22.81
CA SER A 44 -3.14 2.52 -23.97
C SER A 44 -2.39 3.82 -23.69
N THR A 45 -2.56 4.38 -22.51
CA THR A 45 -1.85 5.60 -22.11
C THR A 45 -0.35 5.34 -21.96
N ALA A 46 0.06 4.24 -21.35
CA ALA A 46 1.47 3.89 -21.19
C ALA A 46 2.15 3.67 -22.56
N LYS A 47 1.47 3.03 -23.52
CA LYS A 47 1.94 2.91 -24.91
C LYS A 47 2.16 4.28 -25.59
N LEU A 48 1.20 5.18 -25.44
CA LEU A 48 1.31 6.54 -25.98
C LEU A 48 2.48 7.32 -25.37
N ILE A 49 2.79 7.10 -24.09
CA ILE A 49 3.95 7.70 -23.45
C ILE A 49 5.23 7.15 -24.06
N ALA A 50 5.33 5.83 -24.27
CA ALA A 50 6.50 5.19 -24.88
C ALA A 50 6.73 5.73 -26.31
N GLU A 51 5.69 5.77 -27.15
CA GLU A 51 5.77 6.34 -28.51
C GLU A 51 6.15 7.82 -28.51
N GLY A 52 5.61 8.60 -27.56
CA GLY A 52 5.92 10.01 -27.41
C GLY A 52 7.38 10.22 -27.00
N ALA A 53 7.88 9.37 -26.09
CA ALA A 53 9.25 9.40 -25.61
C ALA A 53 10.26 9.08 -26.73
N GLU A 54 10.01 8.06 -27.53
CA GLU A 54 10.86 7.68 -28.68
C GLU A 54 10.92 8.81 -29.72
N ARG A 55 9.79 9.45 -29.99
CA ARG A 55 9.74 10.63 -30.88
C ARG A 55 10.53 11.80 -30.35
N GLU A 56 10.35 12.13 -29.09
CA GLU A 56 11.02 13.25 -28.44
C GLU A 56 12.54 12.98 -28.30
N TYR A 57 12.92 11.74 -27.97
CA TYR A 57 14.32 11.30 -27.94
C TYR A 57 15.01 11.51 -29.30
N THR A 58 14.37 11.06 -30.38
CA THR A 58 14.89 11.22 -31.74
C THR A 58 15.02 12.69 -32.12
N ASN A 59 14.00 13.49 -31.81
CA ASN A 59 13.99 14.93 -32.07
C ASN A 59 15.11 15.66 -31.32
N ARG A 60 15.26 15.40 -30.02
CA ARG A 60 16.35 16.01 -29.21
C ARG A 60 17.72 15.60 -29.67
N LYS A 61 17.90 14.32 -30.04
CA LYS A 61 19.18 13.80 -30.56
C LYS A 61 19.59 14.48 -31.87
N ILE A 62 18.64 14.70 -32.80
CA ILE A 62 18.88 15.41 -34.06
C ILE A 62 19.27 16.88 -33.78
N LEU A 63 18.66 17.50 -32.77
CA LEU A 63 18.91 18.88 -32.39
C LEU A 63 20.11 19.09 -31.46
N GLY A 64 20.82 18.01 -31.09
CA GLY A 64 21.95 18.07 -30.16
C GLY A 64 21.57 18.50 -28.74
N LYS A 65 20.31 18.28 -28.35
CA LYS A 65 19.79 18.59 -27.00
C LYS A 65 19.94 17.41 -26.04
N ASP A 66 19.76 17.72 -24.74
CA ASP A 66 19.70 16.68 -23.71
C ASP A 66 18.57 15.68 -24.01
N THR A 67 18.92 14.39 -23.97
CA THR A 67 18.01 13.27 -24.23
C THR A 67 17.36 12.71 -22.97
N ASN A 68 17.55 13.37 -21.81
CA ASN A 68 16.83 13.02 -20.59
C ASN A 68 15.37 13.50 -20.70
N ILE A 69 14.46 12.56 -20.98
CA ILE A 69 13.05 12.84 -21.24
C ILE A 69 12.22 12.40 -20.04
N LYS A 70 11.41 13.31 -19.53
CA LYS A 70 10.45 13.03 -18.46
C LYS A 70 9.07 12.73 -19.04
N CYS A 71 8.24 12.04 -18.31
CA CYS A 71 6.87 11.75 -18.73
C CYS A 71 6.05 13.02 -18.97
N SER A 72 6.32 14.11 -18.23
CA SER A 72 5.73 15.41 -18.44
C SER A 72 6.06 16.05 -19.80
N ASP A 73 7.15 15.64 -20.45
CA ASP A 73 7.58 16.17 -21.73
C ASP A 73 6.82 15.55 -22.90
N VAL A 74 6.22 14.38 -22.69
CA VAL A 74 5.63 13.56 -23.76
C VAL A 74 4.12 13.32 -23.60
N SER A 75 3.56 13.60 -22.45
CA SER A 75 2.13 13.38 -22.17
C SER A 75 1.57 14.42 -21.22
N SER A 76 0.34 14.89 -21.50
CA SER A 76 -0.47 15.65 -20.55
C SER A 76 -1.17 14.71 -19.57
N MET A 77 -0.38 13.93 -18.80
CA MET A 77 -0.92 13.04 -17.80
C MET A 77 -1.65 13.83 -16.71
N ASN A 78 -2.85 13.36 -16.37
CA ASN A 78 -3.54 13.87 -15.19
C ASN A 78 -2.86 13.32 -13.93
N SER A 79 -2.26 14.18 -13.14
CA SER A 79 -1.58 13.81 -11.89
C SER A 79 -2.47 13.09 -10.86
N ASN A 80 -3.80 13.18 -11.03
CA ASN A 80 -4.76 12.46 -10.19
C ASN A 80 -4.96 11.00 -10.60
N ASP A 81 -4.59 10.63 -11.83
CA ASP A 81 -4.82 9.28 -12.39
C ASP A 81 -3.53 8.45 -12.40
N TYR A 82 -2.35 9.07 -12.28
CA TYR A 82 -1.06 8.40 -12.39
C TYR A 82 -0.14 8.82 -11.24
N GLY A 83 0.52 7.83 -10.64
CA GLY A 83 1.53 8.00 -9.59
C GLY A 83 2.91 8.24 -10.20
N THR A 84 3.78 7.23 -10.17
CA THR A 84 5.11 7.32 -10.74
C THR A 84 5.07 7.06 -12.26
N CYS A 85 5.97 7.71 -12.98
CA CYS A 85 6.21 7.44 -14.38
C CYS A 85 7.71 7.58 -14.67
N VAL A 86 8.33 6.51 -15.12
CA VAL A 86 9.76 6.42 -15.44
C VAL A 86 9.92 6.02 -16.89
N ILE A 87 10.81 6.71 -17.60
CA ILE A 87 11.17 6.39 -18.99
C ILE A 87 12.66 6.05 -19.03
N THR A 88 13.00 4.93 -19.62
CA THR A 88 14.37 4.52 -19.89
C THR A 88 14.55 4.25 -21.37
N PHE A 89 15.76 4.45 -21.91
CA PHE A 89 16.06 4.22 -23.31
C PHE A 89 17.18 3.19 -23.45
N ASP A 90 17.03 2.32 -24.41
CA ASP A 90 18.12 1.45 -24.85
C ASP A 90 19.10 2.17 -25.79
N ASN A 91 20.16 1.47 -26.20
CA ASN A 91 21.20 2.03 -27.10
C ASN A 91 20.65 2.41 -28.50
N THR A 92 19.49 1.91 -28.89
CA THR A 92 18.83 2.22 -30.17
C THR A 92 17.91 3.42 -30.07
N GLY A 93 17.58 3.88 -28.87
CA GLY A 93 16.64 4.95 -28.59
C GLY A 93 15.20 4.45 -28.43
N LYS A 94 15.01 3.14 -28.27
CA LYS A 94 13.71 2.54 -27.93
C LYS A 94 13.39 2.81 -26.48
N ALA A 95 12.20 3.30 -26.20
CA ALA A 95 11.75 3.65 -24.85
C ALA A 95 11.11 2.47 -24.16
N THR A 96 11.47 2.25 -22.90
CA THR A 96 10.71 1.44 -21.95
C THR A 96 10.10 2.36 -20.91
N VAL A 97 8.81 2.20 -20.68
CA VAL A 97 8.03 3.05 -19.77
C VAL A 97 7.47 2.22 -18.63
N LYS A 98 7.66 2.70 -17.42
CA LYS A 98 7.03 2.16 -16.22
C LYS A 98 6.09 3.20 -15.64
N VAL A 99 4.80 2.87 -15.54
CA VAL A 99 3.77 3.77 -15.01
C VAL A 99 2.98 3.07 -13.91
N THR A 100 2.82 3.73 -12.78
CA THR A 100 1.90 3.29 -11.73
C THR A 100 0.59 4.08 -11.80
N GLY A 101 -0.53 3.39 -11.65
CA GLY A 101 -1.84 4.02 -11.60
C GLY A 101 -2.11 4.66 -10.25
N LYS A 102 -2.90 5.74 -10.25
CA LYS A 102 -3.44 6.43 -9.09
C LYS A 102 -4.92 6.71 -9.32
N GLY A 103 -5.69 7.00 -8.28
CA GLY A 103 -7.11 7.32 -8.42
C GLY A 103 -7.90 6.19 -9.09
N LYS A 104 -8.49 6.44 -10.26
CA LYS A 104 -9.28 5.43 -10.99
C LYS A 104 -8.46 4.24 -11.50
N PHE A 105 -7.13 4.37 -11.57
CA PHE A 105 -6.19 3.33 -11.98
C PHE A 105 -5.37 2.76 -10.82
N GLU A 106 -5.76 3.07 -9.59
CA GLU A 106 -5.07 2.62 -8.38
C GLU A 106 -4.86 1.11 -8.37
N GLY A 107 -3.65 0.69 -8.02
CA GLY A 107 -3.23 -0.70 -8.00
C GLY A 107 -2.83 -1.27 -9.36
N TYR A 108 -2.90 -0.50 -10.45
CA TYR A 108 -2.34 -0.92 -11.74
C TYR A 108 -0.90 -0.46 -11.89
N THR A 109 -0.07 -1.33 -12.45
CA THR A 109 1.28 -0.99 -12.91
C THR A 109 1.45 -1.49 -14.33
N CYS A 110 1.97 -0.61 -15.18
CA CYS A 110 2.31 -0.93 -16.56
C CYS A 110 3.83 -0.84 -16.74
N ASN A 111 4.38 -1.80 -17.45
CA ASN A 111 5.79 -1.78 -17.84
C ASN A 111 5.93 -2.34 -19.25
N GLY A 112 6.74 -1.71 -20.08
CA GLY A 112 6.99 -2.16 -21.43
C GLY A 112 7.29 -1.04 -22.40
N ASP A 113 7.39 -1.40 -23.66
CA ASP A 113 7.59 -0.49 -24.79
C ASP A 113 6.26 -0.19 -25.51
N SER A 114 6.32 0.58 -26.59
CA SER A 114 5.16 0.94 -27.39
C SER A 114 4.42 -0.26 -28.02
N ILE A 115 5.10 -1.39 -28.19
CA ILE A 115 4.56 -2.61 -28.79
C ILE A 115 4.13 -3.61 -27.71
N ASN A 116 5.03 -3.87 -26.76
CA ASN A 116 4.90 -4.89 -25.71
C ASN A 116 4.69 -4.21 -24.34
N MET A 117 3.56 -3.56 -24.17
CA MET A 117 3.15 -2.98 -22.89
C MET A 117 2.32 -4.02 -22.13
N GLU A 118 2.70 -4.31 -20.91
CA GLU A 118 1.93 -5.17 -20.02
C GLU A 118 1.50 -4.40 -18.78
N CYS A 119 0.21 -4.48 -18.46
CA CYS A 119 -0.36 -3.85 -17.28
C CYS A 119 -1.03 -4.90 -16.41
N VAL A 120 -0.67 -4.91 -15.13
CA VAL A 120 -1.25 -5.81 -14.14
C VAL A 120 -1.77 -5.02 -12.96
N LYS A 121 -2.74 -5.58 -12.27
CA LYS A 121 -3.25 -5.03 -11.03
C LYS A 121 -2.57 -5.74 -9.86
N GLY A 122 -1.81 -4.99 -9.08
CA GLY A 122 -1.16 -5.48 -7.87
C GLY A 122 0.20 -6.14 -8.02
N GLU A 123 0.72 -6.28 -9.26
CA GLU A 123 2.09 -6.73 -9.52
C GLU A 123 2.75 -5.82 -10.55
N ILE A 124 4.06 -5.65 -10.46
CA ILE A 124 4.86 -4.89 -11.44
C ILE A 124 5.44 -5.87 -12.46
N PRO A 125 4.91 -5.96 -13.71
CA PRO A 125 5.58 -6.74 -14.75
C PRO A 125 6.93 -6.10 -15.07
N GLY A 126 7.98 -6.92 -15.01
CA GLY A 126 9.34 -6.51 -15.37
C GLY A 126 10.15 -5.86 -14.26
N SER A 127 9.63 -5.68 -13.04
CA SER A 127 10.49 -5.68 -11.88
C SER A 127 10.86 -7.14 -11.64
N THR A 128 12.10 -7.51 -11.91
CA THR A 128 12.63 -8.80 -11.45
C THR A 128 12.37 -8.86 -9.95
N GLU A 129 11.57 -9.84 -9.51
CA GLU A 129 11.44 -10.13 -8.08
C GLU A 129 12.84 -10.22 -7.50
N THR A 130 13.05 -9.65 -6.34
CA THR A 130 14.31 -9.78 -5.63
C THR A 130 14.53 -11.28 -5.40
N ALA A 131 15.69 -11.79 -5.79
CA ALA A 131 15.95 -13.22 -5.79
C ALA A 131 15.70 -13.82 -4.40
N ALA A 132 15.03 -14.96 -4.35
CA ALA A 132 14.60 -15.63 -3.12
C ALA A 132 15.75 -15.89 -2.12
N GLN A 133 16.97 -16.06 -2.62
CA GLN A 133 18.19 -16.27 -1.80
C GLN A 133 18.50 -15.12 -0.83
N TYR A 134 17.97 -13.92 -1.08
CA TYR A 134 18.14 -12.75 -0.20
C TYR A 134 17.10 -12.67 0.93
N PHE A 135 16.09 -13.57 0.92
CA PHE A 135 15.08 -13.62 1.96
C PHE A 135 15.31 -14.81 2.89
N SER A 136 15.29 -14.56 4.20
CA SER A 136 15.08 -15.60 5.20
C SER A 136 13.58 -15.77 5.39
N TYR A 137 13.10 -17.00 5.53
CA TYR A 137 11.68 -17.27 5.71
C TYR A 137 11.45 -18.50 6.59
N SER A 138 10.25 -18.63 7.10
CA SER A 138 9.77 -19.81 7.84
C SER A 138 8.42 -20.25 7.28
N GLU A 139 8.14 -21.56 7.41
CA GLU A 139 6.83 -22.09 7.03
C GLU A 139 5.75 -21.67 8.05
N VAL A 140 4.61 -21.24 7.53
CA VAL A 140 3.43 -20.88 8.29
C VAL A 140 2.19 -21.49 7.64
N GLU A 141 1.05 -21.40 8.31
CA GLU A 141 -0.21 -21.84 7.71
C GLU A 141 -0.53 -21.03 6.44
N GLY A 142 -0.72 -21.73 5.33
CA GLY A 142 -1.03 -21.11 4.04
C GLY A 142 0.16 -20.72 3.18
N GLY A 143 1.41 -20.85 3.67
CA GLY A 143 2.59 -20.48 2.89
C GLY A 143 3.87 -20.29 3.69
N VAL A 144 4.55 -19.19 3.43
CA VAL A 144 5.77 -18.78 4.15
C VAL A 144 5.65 -17.36 4.68
N SER A 145 6.33 -17.11 5.80
CA SER A 145 6.53 -15.78 6.39
C SER A 145 7.97 -15.34 6.15
N ILE A 146 8.19 -14.14 5.60
CA ILE A 146 9.52 -13.53 5.48
C ILE A 146 9.99 -13.14 6.87
N THR A 147 11.13 -13.67 7.30
CA THR A 147 11.69 -13.43 8.65
C THR A 147 12.95 -12.57 8.64
N GLY A 148 13.52 -12.31 7.47
CA GLY A 148 14.69 -11.46 7.32
C GLY A 148 15.02 -11.18 5.86
N TYR A 149 15.83 -10.16 5.65
CA TYR A 149 16.31 -9.75 4.34
C TYR A 149 17.81 -9.45 4.38
N ASN A 150 18.54 -9.96 3.40
CA ASN A 150 19.97 -9.62 3.17
C ASN A 150 20.05 -8.45 2.21
N ILE A 151 20.62 -7.32 2.67
CA ILE A 151 20.76 -6.09 1.90
C ILE A 151 21.61 -6.22 0.62
N GLU A 152 22.36 -7.31 0.45
CA GLU A 152 23.01 -7.63 -0.83
C GLU A 152 22.02 -7.78 -1.99
N GLY A 153 20.73 -8.03 -1.69
CA GLY A 153 19.64 -8.01 -2.66
C GLY A 153 19.25 -6.60 -3.13
N GLY A 154 19.87 -5.54 -2.57
CA GLY A 154 19.64 -4.14 -2.92
C GLY A 154 18.65 -3.45 -1.99
N THR A 155 18.50 -2.12 -2.18
CA THR A 155 17.58 -1.28 -1.39
C THR A 155 16.20 -1.12 -2.05
N ASP A 156 16.06 -1.51 -3.31
CA ASP A 156 14.80 -1.53 -4.06
C ASP A 156 14.28 -2.97 -4.06
N VAL A 157 13.38 -3.28 -3.13
CA VAL A 157 12.96 -4.65 -2.86
C VAL A 157 11.63 -4.96 -3.54
N VAL A 158 11.60 -6.02 -4.32
CA VAL A 158 10.37 -6.61 -4.84
C VAL A 158 10.19 -7.96 -4.18
N ILE A 159 9.31 -8.02 -3.19
CA ILE A 159 9.04 -9.25 -2.45
C ILE A 159 8.39 -10.26 -3.40
N PRO A 160 8.98 -11.48 -3.56
CA PRO A 160 8.40 -12.49 -4.42
C PRO A 160 7.04 -12.96 -3.89
N SER A 161 6.13 -13.26 -4.78
CA SER A 161 4.81 -13.83 -4.43
C SER A 161 4.89 -15.26 -3.91
N GLU A 162 5.97 -15.98 -4.32
CA GLU A 162 6.24 -17.37 -3.92
C GLU A 162 7.75 -17.58 -3.67
N ILE A 163 8.07 -18.39 -2.67
CA ILE A 163 9.43 -18.90 -2.40
C ILE A 163 9.33 -20.42 -2.27
N ASP A 164 10.17 -21.14 -3.03
CA ASP A 164 10.20 -22.60 -3.09
C ASP A 164 8.80 -23.23 -3.37
N GLY A 165 8.01 -22.57 -4.25
CA GLY A 165 6.66 -23.01 -4.62
C GLY A 165 5.59 -22.80 -3.54
N LYS A 166 5.91 -22.05 -2.47
CA LYS A 166 4.99 -21.69 -1.39
C LYS A 166 4.71 -20.20 -1.41
N LYS A 167 3.45 -19.80 -1.27
CA LYS A 167 3.04 -18.38 -1.27
C LYS A 167 3.68 -17.63 -0.09
N VAL A 168 4.16 -16.43 -0.35
CA VAL A 168 4.55 -15.49 0.70
C VAL A 168 3.28 -14.85 1.25
N VAL A 169 2.88 -15.23 2.46
CA VAL A 169 1.61 -14.80 3.07
C VAL A 169 1.78 -13.82 4.22
N GLU A 170 3.01 -13.71 4.74
CA GLU A 170 3.31 -12.86 5.89
C GLU A 170 4.71 -12.23 5.78
N ILE A 171 4.84 -11.01 6.30
CA ILE A 171 6.12 -10.38 6.59
C ILE A 171 6.23 -10.32 8.12
N ALA A 172 7.21 -11.02 8.68
CA ALA A 172 7.35 -11.18 10.11
C ALA A 172 7.87 -9.93 10.83
N TYR A 173 7.98 -10.04 12.17
CA TYR A 173 8.61 -9.05 13.03
C TYR A 173 9.99 -8.65 12.50
N ALA A 174 10.26 -7.34 12.41
CA ALA A 174 11.56 -6.75 12.09
C ALA A 174 12.27 -7.34 10.84
N ALA A 175 11.53 -7.92 9.89
CA ALA A 175 12.07 -8.66 8.75
C ALA A 175 13.03 -7.84 7.87
N PHE A 176 12.81 -6.54 7.76
CA PHE A 176 13.65 -5.62 6.97
C PHE A 176 14.43 -4.63 7.85
N THR A 177 14.94 -5.13 8.97
CA THR A 177 15.78 -4.37 9.89
C THR A 177 17.08 -5.12 10.20
N SER A 178 18.11 -4.41 10.67
CA SER A 178 19.38 -5.03 11.07
C SER A 178 19.23 -5.96 12.29
N SER A 179 18.12 -5.83 13.01
CA SER A 179 17.73 -6.67 14.14
C SER A 179 16.96 -7.92 13.74
N GLY A 180 16.82 -8.17 12.42
CA GLY A 180 16.05 -9.29 11.86
C GLY A 180 16.34 -10.59 12.60
N VAL A 181 15.28 -11.24 13.06
CA VAL A 181 15.37 -12.48 13.85
C VAL A 181 15.83 -13.60 12.92
N THR A 182 17.14 -13.86 12.90
CA THR A 182 17.61 -15.13 12.32
C THR A 182 17.19 -16.26 13.26
N PRO A 183 16.80 -17.43 12.74
CA PRO A 183 16.41 -18.59 13.55
C PRO A 183 17.43 -18.98 14.64
N THR A 184 18.70 -18.58 14.50
CA THR A 184 19.79 -18.84 15.41
C THR A 184 19.79 -17.96 16.68
N ASN A 185 19.07 -16.82 16.68
CA ASN A 185 19.05 -15.89 17.82
C ASN A 185 17.87 -16.10 18.80
N ILE A 186 17.00 -17.06 18.54
CA ILE A 186 15.78 -17.29 19.37
C ILE A 186 16.09 -17.95 20.74
N SER A 187 17.31 -18.44 20.98
CA SER A 187 17.63 -19.22 22.18
C SER A 187 17.59 -18.45 23.52
N ASN A 188 17.57 -17.10 23.50
CA ASN A 188 17.64 -16.26 24.70
C ASN A 188 16.47 -15.28 24.88
N THR A 189 15.39 -15.38 24.11
CA THR A 189 14.26 -14.48 24.24
C THR A 189 13.19 -15.05 25.19
N LYS A 190 12.83 -14.28 26.21
CA LYS A 190 11.70 -14.55 27.07
C LYS A 190 10.42 -14.43 26.24
N LYS A 191 9.64 -15.52 26.16
CA LYS A 191 8.34 -15.53 25.47
C LYS A 191 7.42 -14.49 26.12
N VAL A 192 7.09 -13.44 25.41
CA VAL A 192 6.04 -12.51 25.80
C VAL A 192 4.87 -12.71 24.84
N SER A 193 3.72 -13.07 25.39
CA SER A 193 2.49 -13.23 24.62
C SER A 193 1.94 -11.86 24.25
N VAL A 194 1.96 -11.51 22.96
CA VAL A 194 1.27 -10.34 22.44
C VAL A 194 -0.19 -10.71 22.19
N SER A 195 -1.05 -10.39 23.14
CA SER A 195 -2.48 -10.77 23.14
C SER A 195 -3.39 -9.79 22.39
N TYR A 196 -2.84 -8.84 21.59
CA TYR A 196 -3.64 -7.71 21.10
C TYR A 196 -4.10 -7.79 19.65
N LEU A 197 -3.63 -8.70 18.82
CA LEU A 197 -3.96 -8.71 17.39
C LEU A 197 -4.63 -9.97 16.85
N ASN A 198 -4.73 -11.07 17.61
CA ASN A 198 -5.46 -12.24 17.16
C ASN A 198 -6.26 -12.89 18.28
N ASN A 199 -7.56 -13.06 18.08
CA ASN A 199 -8.42 -13.91 18.93
C ASN A 199 -8.04 -15.40 18.90
N ASN A 200 -6.96 -15.78 18.21
CA ASN A 200 -6.41 -17.13 18.15
C ASN A 200 -5.13 -17.22 18.99
N LYS A 201 -5.26 -17.85 20.14
CA LYS A 201 -4.27 -18.09 21.21
C LYS A 201 -3.04 -18.95 20.83
N LYS A 202 -2.52 -18.94 19.62
CA LYS A 202 -1.45 -19.86 19.23
C LYS A 202 -0.13 -19.24 18.78
N ASP A 203 -0.04 -17.94 18.52
CA ASP A 203 1.20 -17.38 18.02
C ASP A 203 1.95 -16.63 19.12
N VAL A 204 2.92 -17.31 19.69
CA VAL A 204 3.89 -16.72 20.62
C VAL A 204 5.02 -16.13 19.79
N VAL A 205 4.94 -14.85 19.47
CA VAL A 205 6.07 -14.13 18.88
C VAL A 205 7.03 -13.77 20.01
N ALA A 206 8.29 -14.19 19.90
CA ALA A 206 9.34 -13.76 20.80
C ALA A 206 9.69 -12.29 20.48
N ILE A 207 9.35 -11.36 21.37
CA ILE A 207 9.79 -9.97 21.26
C ILE A 207 11.17 -9.84 21.88
N PRO A 208 12.15 -9.21 21.21
CA PRO A 208 13.43 -8.90 21.82
C PRO A 208 13.24 -7.95 23.01
N LEU A 209 14.14 -8.05 23.97
CA LEU A 209 14.18 -7.26 25.19
C LEU A 209 14.08 -5.75 24.87
N ILE A 210 13.22 -5.06 25.61
CA ILE A 210 13.08 -3.60 25.67
C ILE A 210 14.47 -2.95 25.79
N GLY A 211 14.83 -2.13 24.78
CA GLY A 211 16.04 -1.30 24.80
C GLY A 211 17.04 -1.49 23.66
N VAL A 212 16.79 -2.41 22.72
CA VAL A 212 17.60 -2.47 21.48
C VAL A 212 16.92 -1.56 20.46
N ALA A 213 17.64 -0.53 20.01
CA ALA A 213 17.18 0.31 18.90
C ALA A 213 17.03 -0.57 17.64
N ILE A 214 15.87 -0.54 17.02
CA ILE A 214 15.66 -1.18 15.72
C ILE A 214 16.26 -0.27 14.67
N GLU A 215 17.28 -0.74 13.95
CA GLU A 215 17.89 -0.03 12.85
C GLU A 215 17.41 -0.63 11.52
N GLY A 216 16.94 0.22 10.61
CA GLY A 216 16.55 -0.21 9.26
C GLY A 216 17.76 -0.63 8.41
N LEU A 217 17.48 -1.36 7.36
CA LEU A 217 18.48 -1.78 6.36
C LEU A 217 18.74 -0.71 5.29
N GLY A 218 18.06 0.46 5.37
CA GLY A 218 18.17 1.51 4.36
C GLY A 218 17.36 1.22 3.11
N ILE A 219 16.29 0.41 3.20
CA ILE A 219 15.38 0.11 2.09
C ILE A 219 14.74 1.39 1.59
N THR A 220 14.87 1.66 0.27
CA THR A 220 14.38 2.88 -0.39
C THR A 220 13.04 2.69 -1.08
N SER A 221 12.77 1.48 -1.55
CA SER A 221 11.45 1.13 -2.09
C SER A 221 11.07 -0.31 -1.78
N VAL A 222 9.77 -0.58 -1.66
CA VAL A 222 9.27 -1.95 -1.47
C VAL A 222 8.00 -2.19 -2.28
N VAL A 223 7.94 -3.34 -2.94
CA VAL A 223 6.73 -3.87 -3.58
C VAL A 223 6.27 -5.08 -2.78
N ILE A 224 5.06 -4.99 -2.24
CA ILE A 224 4.43 -6.04 -1.44
C ILE A 224 3.45 -6.80 -2.33
N PRO A 225 3.60 -8.12 -2.54
CA PRO A 225 2.74 -8.90 -3.41
C PRO A 225 1.34 -9.11 -2.81
N ASN A 226 0.34 -9.33 -3.69
CA ASN A 226 -1.06 -9.58 -3.28
C ASN A 226 -1.29 -10.93 -2.59
N THR A 227 -0.25 -11.67 -2.29
CA THR A 227 -0.30 -12.89 -1.48
C THR A 227 -0.15 -12.61 0.00
N VAL A 228 0.45 -11.47 0.37
CA VAL A 228 0.69 -11.07 1.76
C VAL A 228 -0.63 -10.64 2.41
N THR A 229 -0.94 -11.24 3.55
CA THR A 229 -2.14 -10.96 4.35
C THR A 229 -1.85 -10.20 5.64
N SER A 230 -0.59 -10.24 6.10
CA SER A 230 -0.17 -9.60 7.35
C SER A 230 1.24 -9.01 7.25
N ILE A 231 1.43 -7.83 7.82
CA ILE A 231 2.73 -7.18 7.99
C ILE A 231 3.00 -7.06 9.47
N GLY A 232 4.10 -7.64 9.92
CA GLY A 232 4.46 -7.78 11.33
C GLY A 232 4.92 -6.48 11.99
N VAL A 233 5.08 -6.54 13.30
CA VAL A 233 5.59 -5.43 14.13
C VAL A 233 6.98 -5.06 13.65
N SER A 234 7.25 -3.75 13.48
CA SER A 234 8.54 -3.18 13.09
C SER A 234 9.09 -3.73 11.75
N ALA A 235 8.28 -4.35 10.91
CA ALA A 235 8.75 -5.06 9.71
C ALA A 235 9.65 -4.22 8.80
N PHE A 236 9.33 -2.93 8.62
CA PHE A 236 10.08 -1.96 7.82
C PHE A 236 10.49 -0.72 8.64
N GLU A 237 10.58 -0.84 9.96
CA GLU A 237 10.90 0.28 10.84
C GLU A 237 12.29 0.88 10.52
N ASN A 238 12.39 2.22 10.60
CA ASN A 238 13.62 2.98 10.43
C ASN A 238 14.35 2.75 9.09
N ASN A 239 13.59 2.53 8.00
CA ASN A 239 14.11 2.50 6.64
C ASN A 239 14.04 3.87 5.95
N GLN A 240 14.19 3.90 4.63
CA GLN A 240 14.20 5.13 3.83
C GLN A 240 13.09 5.15 2.79
N LEU A 241 11.97 4.47 3.07
CA LEU A 241 10.83 4.40 2.16
C LEU A 241 10.21 5.80 1.99
N THR A 242 9.99 6.21 0.74
CA THR A 242 9.33 7.48 0.39
C THR A 242 7.87 7.31 0.01
N GLU A 243 7.50 6.13 -0.43
CA GLU A 243 6.13 5.73 -0.74
C GLU A 243 5.91 4.26 -0.40
N VAL A 244 4.67 3.90 -0.10
CA VAL A 244 4.25 2.50 0.05
C VAL A 244 2.80 2.33 -0.38
N VAL A 245 2.56 1.24 -1.11
CA VAL A 245 1.22 0.75 -1.46
C VAL A 245 0.97 -0.53 -0.69
N ILE A 246 -0.03 -0.50 0.18
CA ILE A 246 -0.49 -1.69 0.92
C ILE A 246 -1.56 -2.38 0.07
N PRO A 247 -1.33 -3.60 -0.42
CA PRO A 247 -2.27 -4.31 -1.28
C PRO A 247 -3.55 -4.71 -0.54
N SER A 248 -4.61 -5.00 -1.31
CA SER A 248 -5.93 -5.34 -0.74
C SER A 248 -5.98 -6.70 -0.05
N SER A 249 -4.96 -7.52 -0.20
CA SER A 249 -4.80 -8.78 0.52
C SER A 249 -4.40 -8.58 1.99
N VAL A 250 -3.69 -7.47 2.29
CA VAL A 250 -3.23 -7.17 3.65
C VAL A 250 -4.41 -6.75 4.51
N GLU A 251 -4.66 -7.52 5.57
CA GLU A 251 -5.68 -7.21 6.57
C GLU A 251 -5.12 -6.49 7.79
N ASN A 252 -3.88 -6.82 8.19
CA ASN A 252 -3.28 -6.35 9.43
C ASN A 252 -1.90 -5.72 9.17
N ILE A 253 -1.68 -4.54 9.75
CA ILE A 253 -0.40 -3.84 9.80
C ILE A 253 0.00 -3.73 11.27
N GLY A 254 1.16 -4.27 11.62
CA GLY A 254 1.67 -4.34 13.00
C GLY A 254 2.11 -3.00 13.57
N GLU A 255 2.40 -2.99 14.87
CA GLU A 255 2.95 -1.84 15.57
C GLU A 255 4.28 -1.42 14.93
N TYR A 256 4.48 -0.11 14.72
CA TYR A 256 5.69 0.49 14.12
C TYR A 256 6.11 -0.10 12.77
N ALA A 257 5.25 -0.84 12.07
CA ALA A 257 5.61 -1.58 10.84
C ALA A 257 6.32 -0.72 9.80
N PHE A 258 5.96 0.53 9.66
CA PHE A 258 6.57 1.54 8.78
C PHE A 258 7.01 2.79 9.55
N GLY A 259 7.18 2.70 10.87
CA GLY A 259 7.65 3.81 11.71
C GLY A 259 9.04 4.28 11.31
N GLY A 260 9.34 5.59 11.45
CA GLY A 260 10.67 6.13 11.21
C GLY A 260 11.13 6.07 9.75
N ASN A 261 10.21 6.15 8.78
CA ASN A 261 10.53 6.23 7.35
C ASN A 261 10.43 7.68 6.82
N GLN A 262 10.48 7.84 5.49
CA GLN A 262 10.38 9.13 4.81
C GLN A 262 9.12 9.21 3.94
N LEU A 263 8.05 8.49 4.31
CA LEU A 263 6.85 8.37 3.50
C LEU A 263 6.18 9.72 3.30
N THR A 264 6.08 10.14 2.05
CA THR A 264 5.27 11.28 1.60
C THR A 264 3.95 10.81 0.98
N SER A 265 3.86 9.53 0.58
CA SER A 265 2.69 8.91 -0.02
C SER A 265 2.40 7.56 0.61
N LEU A 266 1.15 7.36 1.01
CA LEU A 266 0.63 6.11 1.56
C LEU A 266 -0.68 5.74 0.88
N THR A 267 -0.73 4.57 0.26
CA THR A 267 -1.97 3.99 -0.26
C THR A 267 -2.38 2.80 0.60
N LEU A 268 -3.53 2.94 1.27
CA LEU A 268 -4.18 1.86 2.02
C LEU A 268 -5.33 1.31 1.16
N SER A 269 -5.21 0.09 0.65
CA SER A 269 -6.26 -0.54 -0.16
C SER A 269 -7.44 -1.02 0.70
N ASN A 270 -8.60 -1.24 0.05
CA ASN A 270 -9.80 -1.80 0.69
C ASN A 270 -9.64 -3.29 1.04
N GLY A 271 -8.91 -3.58 2.07
CA GLY A 271 -8.61 -4.90 2.64
C GLY A 271 -8.08 -4.71 4.04
N VAL A 272 -7.38 -3.58 4.25
CA VAL A 272 -6.79 -3.25 5.56
C VAL A 272 -7.88 -3.01 6.59
N LYS A 273 -7.86 -3.80 7.66
CA LYS A 273 -8.81 -3.77 8.77
C LYS A 273 -8.19 -3.15 10.04
N ILE A 274 -6.92 -3.47 10.28
CA ILE A 274 -6.23 -3.08 11.51
C ILE A 274 -4.90 -2.41 11.18
N ILE A 275 -4.67 -1.25 11.81
CA ILE A 275 -3.37 -0.56 11.86
C ILE A 275 -2.94 -0.50 13.32
N GLY A 276 -1.73 -1.00 13.62
CA GLY A 276 -1.14 -1.06 14.96
C GLY A 276 -0.68 0.31 15.48
N ASP A 277 -0.29 0.33 16.76
CA ASP A 277 0.25 1.51 17.42
C ASP A 277 1.52 1.97 16.70
N GLY A 278 1.65 3.27 16.43
CA GLY A 278 2.82 3.86 15.78
C GLY A 278 3.13 3.35 14.35
N ALA A 279 2.22 2.62 13.70
CA ALA A 279 2.52 1.90 12.45
C ALA A 279 3.13 2.76 11.34
N PHE A 280 2.80 4.04 11.27
CA PHE A 280 3.35 5.03 10.34
C PHE A 280 3.91 6.26 11.09
N GLU A 281 4.30 6.07 12.35
CA GLU A 281 4.86 7.14 13.17
C GLU A 281 6.14 7.70 12.55
N ASN A 282 6.40 9.01 12.72
CA ASN A 282 7.61 9.69 12.24
C ASN A 282 7.85 9.51 10.72
N ASN A 283 6.82 9.80 9.93
CA ASN A 283 6.88 9.89 8.47
C ASN A 283 6.62 11.34 7.99
N GLN A 284 6.50 11.55 6.68
CA GLN A 284 6.29 12.86 6.06
C GLN A 284 4.93 12.93 5.34
N LEU A 285 3.94 12.20 5.84
CA LEU A 285 2.59 12.17 5.26
C LEU A 285 1.88 13.50 5.49
N THR A 286 1.29 14.07 4.44
CA THR A 286 0.45 15.27 4.52
C THR A 286 -1.04 14.94 4.43
N GLU A 287 -1.38 13.84 3.77
CA GLU A 287 -2.77 13.35 3.67
C GLU A 287 -2.78 11.82 3.85
N VAL A 288 -3.80 11.32 4.54
CA VAL A 288 -4.06 9.89 4.69
C VAL A 288 -5.51 9.60 4.35
N VAL A 289 -5.75 8.61 3.50
CA VAL A 289 -7.08 8.11 3.16
C VAL A 289 -7.34 6.80 3.90
N ILE A 290 -8.30 6.80 4.81
CA ILE A 290 -8.69 5.62 5.59
C ILE A 290 -9.74 4.83 4.78
N PRO A 291 -9.44 3.58 4.36
CA PRO A 291 -10.34 2.79 3.54
C PRO A 291 -11.58 2.32 4.32
N ARG A 292 -12.65 1.99 3.59
CA ARG A 292 -13.93 1.55 4.17
C ARG A 292 -13.83 0.27 5.00
N SER A 293 -12.85 -0.58 4.72
CA SER A 293 -12.58 -1.82 5.44
C SER A 293 -12.06 -1.61 6.86
N MET A 294 -11.54 -0.42 7.18
CA MET A 294 -10.88 -0.15 8.45
C MET A 294 -11.80 -0.41 9.65
N GLU A 295 -11.28 -1.17 10.61
CA GLU A 295 -11.97 -1.49 11.86
C GLU A 295 -11.32 -0.83 13.07
N ASN A 296 -9.98 -0.81 13.10
CA ASN A 296 -9.22 -0.26 14.22
C ASN A 296 -7.95 0.44 13.76
N ILE A 297 -7.63 1.57 14.40
CA ILE A 297 -6.39 2.32 14.21
C ILE A 297 -5.75 2.53 15.57
N GLY A 298 -4.52 2.09 15.70
CA GLY A 298 -3.73 2.16 16.92
C GLY A 298 -3.35 3.58 17.32
N ARG A 299 -2.87 3.70 18.55
CA ARG A 299 -2.36 4.95 19.11
C ARG A 299 -1.13 5.41 18.34
N ARG A 300 -1.00 6.73 18.10
CA ARG A 300 0.13 7.33 17.40
C ARG A 300 0.38 6.77 15.99
N ALA A 301 -0.59 6.10 15.39
CA ALA A 301 -0.42 5.46 14.07
C ALA A 301 0.11 6.42 12.99
N PHE A 302 -0.23 7.71 13.07
CA PHE A 302 0.24 8.76 12.18
C PHE A 302 0.88 9.93 12.95
N TYR A 303 1.41 9.66 14.15
CA TYR A 303 2.08 10.66 14.97
C TYR A 303 3.42 11.04 14.35
N LYS A 304 3.79 12.31 14.57
CA LYS A 304 5.06 12.86 14.15
C LYS A 304 5.73 13.60 15.27
N ASP A 305 7.00 13.30 15.52
CA ASP A 305 7.82 14.03 16.47
C ASP A 305 8.25 15.38 15.88
N SER A 306 8.48 16.35 16.77
CA SER A 306 8.77 17.75 16.48
C SER A 306 10.02 18.05 15.65
N SER A 307 10.81 17.03 15.34
CA SER A 307 12.09 17.22 14.61
C SER A 307 11.96 17.24 13.09
N SER A 308 10.81 16.95 12.53
CA SER A 308 10.62 16.81 11.07
C SER A 308 9.53 17.73 10.50
N ASN A 309 9.77 18.23 9.31
CA ASN A 309 9.18 19.44 8.71
C ASN A 309 7.93 19.24 7.84
N SER A 310 7.13 18.17 8.00
CA SER A 310 5.88 18.03 7.24
C SER A 310 4.70 17.81 8.17
N ASP A 311 3.62 18.47 7.89
CA ASP A 311 2.42 18.47 8.70
C ASP A 311 1.37 17.57 8.07
N LEU A 312 0.92 16.54 8.80
CA LEU A 312 -0.33 15.89 8.45
C LEU A 312 -1.43 16.95 8.54
N ILE A 313 -2.01 17.29 7.40
CA ILE A 313 -3.01 18.36 7.29
C ILE A 313 -4.40 17.82 7.06
N LYS A 314 -4.52 16.56 6.56
CA LYS A 314 -5.80 16.01 6.19
C LYS A 314 -5.88 14.49 6.38
N ILE A 315 -7.00 14.03 6.93
CA ILE A 315 -7.41 12.63 6.94
C ILE A 315 -8.77 12.52 6.25
N VAL A 316 -8.84 11.65 5.24
CA VAL A 316 -10.10 11.31 4.57
C VAL A 316 -10.64 10.01 5.15
N ASN A 317 -11.68 10.09 5.96
CA ASN A 317 -12.29 8.94 6.61
C ASN A 317 -13.43 8.37 5.76
N LYS A 318 -13.20 7.30 5.01
CA LYS A 318 -14.19 6.63 4.15
C LYS A 318 -15.02 5.57 4.88
N THR A 319 -14.75 5.33 6.16
CA THR A 319 -15.41 4.25 6.91
C THR A 319 -16.81 4.59 7.39
N GLY A 320 -17.11 5.87 7.59
CA GLY A 320 -18.29 6.34 8.32
C GLY A 320 -18.26 6.04 9.82
N LYS A 321 -17.19 5.45 10.35
CA LYS A 321 -17.02 5.12 11.78
C LYS A 321 -16.31 6.27 12.52
N SER A 322 -16.56 6.35 13.82
CA SER A 322 -15.85 7.26 14.72
C SER A 322 -14.55 6.65 15.20
N PHE A 323 -13.48 7.47 15.23
CA PHE A 323 -12.17 7.09 15.78
C PHE A 323 -11.69 8.16 16.78
N ALA A 324 -10.82 7.76 17.70
CA ALA A 324 -10.14 8.67 18.63
C ALA A 324 -8.96 9.36 17.94
N TRP A 325 -9.24 10.30 17.05
CA TRP A 325 -8.26 10.90 16.16
C TRP A 325 -7.10 11.58 16.87
N GLU A 326 -7.36 12.28 18.03
CA GLU A 326 -6.27 12.86 18.79
C GLU A 326 -5.31 11.81 19.35
N ARG A 327 -5.81 10.64 19.73
CA ARG A 327 -4.96 9.51 20.14
C ARG A 327 -4.14 8.96 18.99
N ILE A 328 -4.73 8.91 17.79
CA ILE A 328 -4.10 8.39 16.57
C ILE A 328 -3.01 9.33 16.07
N ILE A 329 -3.23 10.65 16.18
CA ILE A 329 -2.35 11.69 15.65
C ILE A 329 -1.37 12.19 16.71
N ASN A 330 -1.80 12.40 17.98
CA ASN A 330 -1.05 13.11 19.01
C ASN A 330 -0.81 12.34 20.31
N ASP A 331 -1.32 11.11 20.43
CA ASP A 331 -1.31 10.33 21.68
C ASP A 331 -2.16 10.96 22.83
N ILE A 332 -3.12 11.77 22.50
CA ILE A 332 -4.01 12.40 23.49
C ILE A 332 -5.30 11.59 23.62
N ILE A 333 -5.72 11.31 24.85
CA ILE A 333 -7.00 10.62 25.11
C ILE A 333 -8.15 11.60 24.85
N SER A 334 -9.00 11.28 23.90
CA SER A 334 -10.15 12.10 23.51
C SER A 334 -11.39 11.26 23.17
N SER A 335 -12.50 11.94 22.93
CA SER A 335 -13.71 11.34 22.39
C SER A 335 -13.51 11.02 20.89
N SER A 336 -14.08 9.89 20.45
CA SER A 336 -14.07 9.51 19.04
C SER A 336 -15.07 10.35 18.24
N PHE A 337 -14.73 10.71 17.00
CA PHE A 337 -15.63 11.40 16.07
C PHE A 337 -15.40 10.93 14.62
N ILE A 338 -16.35 11.18 13.71
CA ILE A 338 -16.29 10.80 12.31
C ILE A 338 -15.52 11.84 11.51
N THR A 339 -15.82 13.12 11.75
CA THR A 339 -15.22 14.29 11.09
C THR A 339 -14.97 15.39 12.10
N GLY A 340 -13.97 16.21 11.88
CA GLY A 340 -13.65 17.32 12.78
C GLY A 340 -12.24 17.84 12.55
N THR A 341 -11.78 18.64 13.51
CA THR A 341 -10.42 19.21 13.48
C THR A 341 -9.65 18.77 14.72
N VAL A 342 -8.45 18.24 14.50
CA VAL A 342 -7.50 17.87 15.55
C VAL A 342 -6.34 18.86 15.53
N LYS A 343 -6.00 19.42 16.68
CA LYS A 343 -4.78 20.22 16.82
C LYS A 343 -3.60 19.28 17.05
N ASN A 344 -2.55 19.46 16.25
CA ASN A 344 -1.24 18.89 16.50
C ASN A 344 -0.22 20.00 16.83
N SER A 345 1.05 19.64 17.06
CA SER A 345 2.10 20.60 17.41
C SER A 345 2.40 21.64 16.32
N TYR A 346 1.92 21.40 15.09
CA TYR A 346 2.24 22.19 13.89
C TYR A 346 1.02 22.89 13.27
N GLY A 347 -0.18 22.56 13.70
CA GLY A 347 -1.37 23.17 13.12
C GLY A 347 -2.67 22.39 13.38
N ASN A 348 -3.57 22.46 12.43
CA ASN A 348 -4.83 21.74 12.47
C ASN A 348 -4.82 20.60 11.45
N VAL A 349 -5.17 19.40 11.89
CA VAL A 349 -5.45 18.26 11.01
C VAL A 349 -6.96 18.23 10.77
N GLU A 350 -7.37 18.32 9.51
CA GLU A 350 -8.77 18.21 9.12
C GLU A 350 -9.14 16.75 8.89
N VAL A 351 -10.18 16.27 9.57
CA VAL A 351 -10.76 14.94 9.33
C VAL A 351 -12.07 15.12 8.59
N VAL A 352 -12.12 14.63 7.35
CA VAL A 352 -13.28 14.71 6.47
C VAL A 352 -13.82 13.32 6.16
N SER A 353 -15.11 13.22 5.81
CA SER A 353 -15.71 11.98 5.29
C SER A 353 -16.02 12.13 3.80
N GLU A 354 -15.87 11.04 3.04
CA GLU A 354 -16.31 10.88 1.66
C GLU A 354 -17.33 9.75 1.52
#